data_6fd551544d15f045653b1aa779fe72e8
#
_entry.id   6fd551544d15f045653b1aa779fe72e8
#
_cell.length_a   1.000
_cell.length_b   1.000
_cell.length_c   1.000
_cell.angle_alpha   90.00
_cell.angle_beta   90.00
_cell.angle_gamma   90.00
#
_symmetry.space_group_name_H-M   'P 1'
#
loop_
_entity.id
_entity.type
_entity.pdbx_description
1 polymer ?
#
loop_
_entity_poly.entity_id
_entity_poly.type
_entity_poly.pdbx_seq_one_letter_code
_entity_poly.pdbx_strand_id
1 'polypeptide(L)'
;DTAQRVLGNVLVLNIIIGLAFTILTLIFLDPILYFFGGSDETVGYARDYMKVILYGNVITHLYLGLNAVLRSAGHPQKAMYATIATVVINTILDPLFIYGFGWGIQGAAIATILAQVISLMWQFRLFSNKEELLHFHRGIFRLKRKIVFDSLAIGMAPFLMNLASCFIVILI
;
A
#
# COMPACT_ATOMS: atom_id res chain seq x y z
N ASP A 1 8.70 19.43 -15.36
CA ASP A 1 9.36 18.16 -15.78
C ASP A 1 9.90 17.31 -14.64
N THR A 2 10.56 17.90 -13.63
CA THR A 2 11.13 17.11 -12.52
C THR A 2 10.03 16.49 -11.65
N ALA A 3 8.98 17.19 -11.29
CA ALA A 3 7.88 16.71 -10.47
C ALA A 3 7.10 15.54 -11.14
N GLN A 4 6.87 15.63 -12.45
CA GLN A 4 6.26 14.53 -13.21
C GLN A 4 7.15 13.27 -13.24
N ARG A 5 8.47 13.45 -13.32
CA ARG A 5 9.42 12.33 -13.24
C ARG A 5 9.45 11.70 -11.85
N VAL A 6 9.28 12.48 -10.80
CA VAL A 6 9.12 11.96 -9.43
C VAL A 6 7.89 11.08 -9.35
N LEU A 7 6.74 11.51 -9.87
CA LEU A 7 5.51 10.69 -9.91
C LEU A 7 5.76 9.32 -10.58
N GLY A 8 6.36 9.30 -11.77
CA GLY A 8 6.66 8.05 -12.47
C GLY A 8 7.67 7.17 -11.74
N ASN A 9 8.72 7.76 -11.15
CA ASN A 9 9.71 7.01 -10.37
C ASN A 9 9.09 6.43 -9.08
N VAL A 10 8.23 7.18 -8.39
CA VAL A 10 7.50 6.69 -7.21
C VAL A 10 6.64 5.49 -7.58
N LEU A 11 5.90 5.53 -8.69
CA LEU A 11 5.09 4.38 -9.13
C LEU A 11 5.94 3.14 -9.39
N VAL A 12 7.02 3.28 -10.16
CA VAL A 12 7.91 2.15 -10.49
C VAL A 12 8.57 1.60 -9.21
N LEU A 13 9.05 2.47 -8.32
CA LEU A 13 9.64 2.06 -7.05
C LEU A 13 8.64 1.32 -6.16
N ASN A 14 7.40 1.81 -6.05
CA ASN A 14 6.37 1.14 -5.26
C ASN A 14 6.04 -0.26 -5.82
N ILE A 15 6.03 -0.43 -7.14
CA ILE A 15 5.84 -1.75 -7.75
C ILE A 15 7.03 -2.67 -7.42
N ILE A 16 8.25 -2.21 -7.62
CA ILE A 16 9.46 -3.01 -7.39
C ILE A 16 9.57 -3.40 -5.91
N ILE A 17 9.44 -2.43 -5.01
CA ILE A 17 9.53 -2.65 -3.56
C ILE A 17 8.37 -3.53 -3.09
N GLY A 18 7.15 -3.25 -3.56
CA GLY A 18 5.96 -4.05 -3.23
C GLY A 18 6.11 -5.51 -3.65
N LEU A 19 6.60 -5.78 -4.88
CA LEU A 19 6.86 -7.14 -5.35
C LEU A 19 7.98 -7.82 -4.56
N ALA A 20 9.11 -7.14 -4.37
CA ALA A 20 10.24 -7.67 -3.62
C ALA A 20 9.84 -8.02 -2.17
N PHE A 21 9.12 -7.12 -1.51
CA PHE A 21 8.61 -7.35 -0.16
C PHE A 21 7.60 -8.50 -0.12
N THR A 22 6.69 -8.59 -1.08
CA THR A 22 5.72 -9.69 -1.18
C THR A 22 6.42 -11.03 -1.32
N ILE A 23 7.38 -11.15 -2.23
CA ILE A 23 8.12 -12.40 -2.44
C ILE A 23 8.90 -12.79 -1.20
N LEU A 24 9.64 -11.84 -0.62
CA LEU A 24 10.43 -12.07 0.58
C LEU A 24 9.55 -12.52 1.76
N THR A 25 8.43 -11.83 1.99
CA THR A 25 7.52 -12.15 3.09
C THR A 25 6.81 -13.48 2.87
N LEU A 26 6.45 -13.85 1.62
CA LEU A 26 5.84 -15.15 1.33
C LEU A 26 6.81 -16.31 1.59
N ILE A 27 8.11 -16.12 1.31
CA ILE A 27 9.15 -17.16 1.60
C ILE A 27 9.31 -17.39 3.10
N PHE A 28 9.26 -16.32 3.88
CA PHE A 28 9.46 -16.36 5.33
C PHE A 28 8.17 -16.23 6.14
N LEU A 29 7.01 -16.49 5.53
CA LEU A 29 5.71 -16.22 6.15
C LEU A 29 5.52 -16.93 7.48
N ASP A 30 5.79 -18.25 7.53
CA ASP A 30 5.61 -19.04 8.74
C ASP A 30 6.56 -18.62 9.87
N PRO A 31 7.88 -18.51 9.64
CA PRO A 31 8.79 -17.96 10.65
C PRO A 31 8.38 -16.59 11.19
N ILE A 32 7.88 -15.71 10.31
CA ILE A 32 7.42 -14.37 10.71
C ILE A 32 6.19 -14.47 11.60
N LEU A 33 5.20 -15.29 11.23
CA LEU A 33 3.98 -15.46 12.03
C LEU A 33 4.28 -16.01 13.44
N TYR A 34 5.14 -17.00 13.54
CA TYR A 34 5.57 -17.54 14.85
C TYR A 34 6.37 -16.51 15.66
N PHE A 35 7.24 -15.72 15.00
CA PHE A 35 8.01 -14.66 15.66
C PHE A 35 7.10 -13.59 16.29
N PHE A 36 5.96 -13.28 15.65
CA PHE A 36 4.96 -12.35 16.18
C PHE A 36 3.95 -12.99 17.15
N GLY A 37 4.22 -14.20 17.64
CA GLY A 37 3.43 -14.83 18.68
C GLY A 37 2.28 -15.70 18.16
N GLY A 38 2.30 -16.11 16.89
CA GLY A 38 1.36 -17.08 16.35
C GLY A 38 1.51 -18.44 17.06
N SER A 39 0.40 -19.03 17.50
CA SER A 39 0.33 -20.41 18.00
C SER A 39 -0.05 -21.38 16.90
N ASP A 40 0.19 -22.67 17.11
CA ASP A 40 -0.20 -23.73 16.15
C ASP A 40 -1.70 -23.71 15.80
N GLU A 41 -2.53 -23.22 16.73
CA GLU A 41 -3.97 -23.07 16.52
C GLU A 41 -4.34 -21.85 15.67
N THR A 42 -3.58 -20.74 15.79
CA THR A 42 -3.90 -19.45 15.16
C THR A 42 -3.13 -19.19 13.88
N VAL A 43 -1.96 -19.79 13.69
CA VAL A 43 -1.09 -19.59 12.53
C VAL A 43 -1.79 -19.90 11.20
N GLY A 44 -2.69 -20.90 11.17
CA GLY A 44 -3.46 -21.23 9.98
C GLY A 44 -4.30 -20.06 9.48
N TYR A 45 -5.09 -19.47 10.36
CA TYR A 45 -5.94 -18.30 10.03
C TYR A 45 -5.12 -17.06 9.68
N ALA A 46 -4.04 -16.83 10.43
CA ALA A 46 -3.13 -15.71 10.17
C ALA A 46 -2.44 -15.85 8.82
N ARG A 47 -2.04 -17.07 8.45
CA ARG A 47 -1.42 -17.38 7.16
C ARG A 47 -2.39 -17.09 6.01
N ASP A 48 -3.63 -17.52 6.11
CA ASP A 48 -4.65 -17.31 5.08
C ASP A 48 -4.95 -15.83 4.88
N TYR A 49 -5.10 -15.09 5.96
CA TYR A 49 -5.25 -13.63 5.93
C TYR A 49 -4.04 -12.94 5.27
N MET A 50 -2.84 -13.26 5.75
CA MET A 50 -1.60 -12.65 5.27
C MET A 50 -1.31 -12.94 3.81
N LYS A 51 -1.60 -14.14 3.31
CA LYS A 51 -1.46 -14.46 1.88
C LYS A 51 -2.31 -13.54 1.02
N VAL A 52 -3.57 -13.32 1.39
CA VAL A 52 -4.46 -12.44 0.64
C VAL A 52 -3.94 -11.01 0.65
N ILE A 53 -3.54 -10.49 1.81
CA ILE A 53 -2.95 -9.15 1.93
C ILE A 53 -1.66 -9.03 1.11
N LEU A 54 -0.79 -10.04 1.14
CA LEU A 54 0.46 -10.02 0.39
C LEU A 54 0.24 -10.03 -1.13
N TYR A 55 -0.76 -10.74 -1.64
CA TYR A 55 -1.13 -10.67 -3.06
C TYR A 55 -1.64 -9.28 -3.45
N GLY A 56 -2.31 -8.57 -2.55
CA GLY A 56 -2.75 -7.19 -2.73
C GLY A 56 -1.69 -6.12 -2.39
N ASN A 57 -0.51 -6.52 -1.90
CA ASN A 57 0.48 -5.60 -1.35
C ASN A 57 0.96 -4.53 -2.36
N VAL A 58 1.13 -4.90 -3.63
CA VAL A 58 1.50 -3.95 -4.69
C VAL A 58 0.42 -2.86 -4.84
N ILE A 59 -0.86 -3.24 -4.72
CA ILE A 59 -2.00 -2.30 -4.78
C ILE A 59 -1.92 -1.34 -3.58
N THR A 60 -1.66 -1.87 -2.40
CA THR A 60 -1.48 -1.07 -1.18
C THR A 60 -0.34 -0.06 -1.33
N HIS A 61 0.83 -0.50 -1.83
CA HIS A 61 1.97 0.39 -2.07
C HIS A 61 1.65 1.48 -3.09
N LEU A 62 1.00 1.15 -4.20
CA LEU A 62 0.58 2.13 -5.21
C LEU A 62 -0.44 3.13 -4.65
N TYR A 63 -1.45 2.65 -3.91
CA TYR A 63 -2.45 3.49 -3.28
C TYR A 63 -1.82 4.48 -2.30
N LEU A 64 -0.95 4.01 -1.41
CA LEU A 64 -0.27 4.87 -0.43
C LEU A 64 0.71 5.82 -1.09
N GLY A 65 1.47 5.35 -2.08
CA GLY A 65 2.42 6.16 -2.83
C GLY A 65 1.74 7.31 -3.59
N LEU A 66 0.66 7.03 -4.33
CA LEU A 66 -0.09 8.07 -5.02
C LEU A 66 -0.80 9.03 -4.04
N ASN A 67 -1.28 8.53 -2.91
CA ASN A 67 -1.85 9.37 -1.86
C ASN A 67 -0.81 10.35 -1.28
N ALA A 68 0.43 9.89 -1.06
CA ALA A 68 1.54 10.74 -0.64
C ALA A 68 1.90 11.79 -1.70
N VAL A 69 1.91 11.40 -2.98
CA VAL A 69 2.16 12.32 -4.10
C VAL A 69 1.06 13.39 -4.18
N LEU A 70 -0.22 13.04 -4.00
CA LEU A 70 -1.33 14.01 -3.96
C LEU A 70 -1.11 15.06 -2.86
N ARG A 71 -0.69 14.63 -1.67
CA ARG A 71 -0.39 15.54 -0.56
C ARG A 71 0.76 16.48 -0.88
N SER A 72 1.85 15.96 -1.41
CA SER A 72 3.03 16.76 -1.76
C SER A 72 2.80 17.67 -2.97
N ALA A 73 1.86 17.32 -3.84
CA ALA A 73 1.44 18.12 -4.99
C ALA A 73 0.49 19.29 -4.62
N GLY A 74 0.23 19.51 -3.32
CA GLY A 74 -0.66 20.59 -2.87
C GLY A 74 -2.15 20.23 -2.88
N HIS A 75 -2.49 18.95 -3.03
CA HIS A 75 -3.88 18.46 -2.99
C HIS A 75 -4.18 17.55 -1.78
N PRO A 76 -3.89 17.99 -0.52
CA PRO A 76 -4.09 17.17 0.66
C PRO A 76 -5.57 16.80 0.87
N GLN A 77 -6.50 17.66 0.44
CA GLN A 77 -7.94 17.37 0.52
C GLN A 77 -8.33 16.19 -0.37
N LYS A 78 -7.82 16.13 -1.61
CA LYS A 78 -8.07 14.98 -2.50
C LYS A 78 -7.50 13.69 -1.92
N ALA A 79 -6.30 13.75 -1.32
CA ALA A 79 -5.71 12.61 -0.63
C ALA A 79 -6.54 12.17 0.59
N MET A 80 -7.07 13.12 1.36
CA MET A 80 -7.97 12.85 2.49
C MET A 80 -9.26 12.16 2.01
N TYR A 81 -9.89 12.67 0.93
CA TYR A 81 -11.10 12.03 0.39
C TYR A 81 -10.83 10.61 -0.10
N ALA A 82 -9.67 10.34 -0.72
CA ALA A 82 -9.28 8.97 -1.08
C ALA A 82 -9.22 8.06 0.15
N THR A 83 -8.63 8.56 1.24
CA THR A 83 -8.50 7.79 2.49
C THR A 83 -9.87 7.55 3.13
N ILE A 84 -10.71 8.58 3.23
CA ILE A 84 -12.07 8.45 3.78
C ILE A 84 -12.89 7.47 2.95
N ALA A 85 -12.84 7.60 1.62
CA ALA A 85 -13.56 6.69 0.72
C ALA A 85 -13.10 5.23 0.93
N THR A 86 -11.78 4.99 1.06
CA THR A 86 -11.26 3.65 1.34
C THR A 86 -11.82 3.08 2.64
N VAL A 87 -11.84 3.89 3.72
CA VAL A 87 -12.36 3.45 5.02
C VAL A 87 -13.86 3.16 4.94
N VAL A 88 -14.64 4.04 4.33
CA VAL A 88 -16.09 3.85 4.19
C VAL A 88 -16.42 2.59 3.37
N ILE A 89 -15.74 2.42 2.23
CA ILE A 89 -15.95 1.25 1.36
C ILE A 89 -15.54 -0.02 2.11
N ASN A 90 -14.41 -0.03 2.80
CA ASN A 90 -13.96 -1.17 3.59
C ASN A 90 -14.97 -1.52 4.68
N THR A 91 -15.47 -0.53 5.44
CA THR A 91 -16.47 -0.72 6.51
C THR A 91 -17.77 -1.35 5.99
N ILE A 92 -18.14 -1.08 4.73
CA ILE A 92 -19.32 -1.68 4.10
C ILE A 92 -19.01 -3.08 3.60
N LEU A 93 -17.83 -3.27 2.99
CA LEU A 93 -17.45 -4.55 2.39
C LEU A 93 -17.07 -5.61 3.44
N ASP A 94 -16.52 -5.22 4.58
CA ASP A 94 -16.11 -6.15 5.64
C ASP A 94 -17.27 -7.04 6.10
N PRO A 95 -18.42 -6.53 6.60
CA PRO A 95 -19.51 -7.37 7.03
C PRO A 95 -20.14 -8.17 5.87
N LEU A 96 -20.12 -7.63 4.65
CA LEU A 96 -20.63 -8.32 3.48
C LEU A 96 -19.79 -9.57 3.17
N PHE A 97 -18.47 -9.48 3.20
CA PHE A 97 -17.60 -10.60 2.86
C PHE A 97 -17.40 -11.55 4.03
N ILE A 98 -17.35 -11.04 5.26
CA ILE A 98 -17.18 -11.88 6.45
C ILE A 98 -18.43 -12.72 6.69
N TYR A 99 -19.62 -12.08 6.71
CA TYR A 99 -20.87 -12.73 7.09
C TYR A 99 -21.76 -13.07 5.89
N GLY A 100 -21.88 -12.18 4.90
CA GLY A 100 -22.74 -12.37 3.74
C GLY A 100 -22.26 -13.51 2.83
N PHE A 101 -20.98 -13.55 2.52
CA PHE A 101 -20.36 -14.63 1.74
C PHE A 101 -19.76 -15.74 2.60
N GLY A 102 -19.65 -15.54 3.90
CA GLY A 102 -19.11 -16.55 4.83
C GLY A 102 -17.61 -16.79 4.68
N TRP A 103 -16.86 -15.82 4.10
CA TRP A 103 -15.40 -15.98 3.87
C TRP A 103 -14.55 -15.69 5.12
N GLY A 104 -15.19 -15.32 6.23
CA GLY A 104 -14.51 -15.10 7.49
C GLY A 104 -13.35 -14.11 7.37
N ILE A 105 -12.20 -14.49 7.93
CA ILE A 105 -11.01 -13.63 8.00
C ILE A 105 -10.41 -13.30 6.62
N GLN A 106 -10.51 -14.20 5.66
CA GLN A 106 -10.08 -13.94 4.28
C GLN A 106 -10.96 -12.89 3.62
N GLY A 107 -12.27 -12.87 3.95
CA GLY A 107 -13.22 -11.87 3.47
C GLY A 107 -12.81 -10.45 3.89
N ALA A 108 -12.37 -10.26 5.13
CA ALA A 108 -11.84 -8.96 5.59
C ALA A 108 -10.60 -8.52 4.81
N ALA A 109 -9.67 -9.44 4.52
CA ALA A 109 -8.50 -9.13 3.71
C ALA A 109 -8.88 -8.71 2.27
N ILE A 110 -9.80 -9.43 1.64
CA ILE A 110 -10.30 -9.13 0.29
C ILE A 110 -11.02 -7.77 0.29
N ALA A 111 -11.86 -7.49 1.28
CA ALA A 111 -12.56 -6.22 1.41
C ALA A 111 -11.59 -5.04 1.48
N THR A 112 -10.51 -5.19 2.26
CA THR A 112 -9.45 -4.19 2.37
C THR A 112 -8.79 -3.91 1.01
N ILE A 113 -8.39 -4.96 0.28
CA ILE A 113 -7.75 -4.81 -1.03
C ILE A 113 -8.71 -4.18 -2.03
N LEU A 114 -9.97 -4.61 -2.07
CA LEU A 114 -10.97 -4.04 -2.98
C LEU A 114 -11.25 -2.57 -2.70
N ALA A 115 -11.34 -2.17 -1.44
CA ALA A 115 -11.49 -0.76 -1.06
C ALA A 115 -10.30 0.08 -1.56
N GLN A 116 -9.09 -0.46 -1.44
CA GLN A 116 -7.87 0.19 -1.95
C GLN A 116 -7.84 0.24 -3.48
N VAL A 117 -8.28 -0.82 -4.18
CA VAL A 117 -8.37 -0.84 -5.65
C VAL A 117 -9.32 0.25 -6.15
N ILE A 118 -10.51 0.37 -5.55
CA ILE A 118 -11.48 1.40 -5.94
C ILE A 118 -10.90 2.80 -5.73
N SER A 119 -10.30 3.05 -4.58
CA SER A 119 -9.65 4.33 -4.29
C SER A 119 -8.43 4.60 -5.18
N LEU A 120 -7.66 3.57 -5.51
CA LEU A 120 -6.53 3.65 -6.43
C LEU A 120 -7.00 4.02 -7.85
N MET A 121 -8.08 3.41 -8.34
CA MET A 121 -8.66 3.76 -9.65
C MET A 121 -9.10 5.22 -9.68
N TRP A 122 -9.70 5.72 -8.60
CA TRP A 122 -10.05 7.14 -8.50
C TRP A 122 -8.81 8.04 -8.51
N GLN A 123 -7.75 7.68 -7.78
CA GLN A 123 -6.48 8.41 -7.82
C GLN A 123 -5.85 8.39 -9.22
N PHE A 124 -5.84 7.25 -9.91
CA PHE A 124 -5.37 7.17 -11.30
C PHE A 124 -6.16 8.08 -12.23
N ARG A 125 -7.48 8.18 -12.04
CA ARG A 125 -8.32 9.09 -12.82
C ARG A 125 -7.96 10.56 -12.58
N LEU A 126 -7.65 10.93 -11.34
CA LEU A 126 -7.16 12.29 -11.02
C LEU A 126 -5.85 12.61 -11.75
N PHE A 127 -4.87 11.70 -11.71
CA PHE A 127 -3.59 11.88 -12.41
C PHE A 127 -3.67 11.70 -13.94
N SER A 128 -4.77 11.19 -14.45
CA SER A 128 -5.00 11.10 -15.90
C SER A 128 -5.52 12.43 -16.48
N ASN A 129 -6.00 13.36 -15.65
CA ASN A 129 -6.45 14.66 -16.11
C ASN A 129 -5.23 15.54 -16.44
N LYS A 130 -5.12 15.95 -17.73
CA LYS A 130 -4.02 16.77 -18.23
C LYS A 130 -4.03 18.23 -17.73
N GLU A 131 -5.11 18.66 -17.12
CA GLU A 131 -5.24 20.00 -16.52
C GLU A 131 -4.53 20.09 -15.16
N GLU A 132 -4.23 18.95 -14.53
CA GLU A 132 -3.50 18.91 -13.27
C GLU A 132 -1.99 19.08 -13.53
N LEU A 133 -1.31 19.75 -12.61
CA LEU A 133 0.15 19.99 -12.65
C LEU A 133 0.97 18.69 -12.75
N LEU A 134 0.46 17.61 -12.16
CA LEU A 134 1.03 16.28 -12.22
C LEU A 134 0.06 15.34 -12.94
N HIS A 135 0.45 14.93 -14.14
CA HIS A 135 -0.30 13.95 -14.93
C HIS A 135 0.61 12.90 -15.55
N PHE A 136 0.04 11.77 -15.92
CA PHE A 136 0.79 10.69 -16.56
C PHE A 136 1.21 11.09 -17.97
N HIS A 137 2.52 11.02 -18.25
CA HIS A 137 3.11 11.25 -19.56
C HIS A 137 4.06 10.11 -19.95
N ARG A 138 4.14 9.81 -21.24
CA ARG A 138 5.12 8.83 -21.74
C ARG A 138 6.55 9.31 -21.45
N GLY A 139 7.35 8.48 -20.76
CA GLY A 139 8.76 8.78 -20.44
C GLY A 139 9.03 9.14 -18.98
N ILE A 140 7.99 9.35 -18.14
CA ILE A 140 8.17 9.60 -16.69
C ILE A 140 8.59 8.36 -15.92
N PHE A 141 8.34 7.17 -16.48
CA PHE A 141 8.63 5.87 -15.84
C PHE A 141 10.10 5.45 -15.90
N ARG A 142 10.97 6.23 -16.59
CA ARG A 142 12.41 5.94 -16.58
C ARG A 142 13.00 6.30 -15.22
N LEU A 143 13.51 5.30 -14.51
CA LEU A 143 14.19 5.47 -13.24
C LEU A 143 15.44 6.37 -13.42
N LYS A 144 15.49 7.46 -12.67
CA LYS A 144 16.66 8.31 -12.56
C LYS A 144 17.33 8.07 -11.22
N ARG A 145 18.59 7.62 -11.26
CA ARG A 145 19.38 7.29 -10.05
C ARG A 145 19.32 8.37 -8.97
N LYS A 146 19.42 9.64 -9.36
CA LYS A 146 19.32 10.76 -8.42
C LYS A 146 17.95 10.82 -7.74
N ILE A 147 16.85 10.74 -8.50
CA ILE A 147 15.47 10.80 -7.96
C ILE A 147 15.21 9.58 -7.04
N VAL A 148 15.69 8.40 -7.45
CA VAL A 148 15.57 7.18 -6.64
C VAL A 148 16.29 7.34 -5.32
N PHE A 149 17.55 7.81 -5.35
CA PHE A 149 18.36 8.01 -4.14
C PHE A 149 17.75 9.06 -3.21
N ASP A 150 17.33 10.20 -3.75
CA ASP A 150 16.68 11.27 -2.98
C ASP A 150 15.36 10.78 -2.35
N SER A 151 14.55 10.00 -3.09
CA SER A 151 13.30 9.43 -2.59
C SER A 151 13.54 8.42 -1.46
N LEU A 152 14.54 7.57 -1.60
CA LEU A 152 14.92 6.61 -0.55
C LEU A 152 15.47 7.31 0.69
N ALA A 153 16.30 8.34 0.51
CA ALA A 153 16.86 9.12 1.61
C ALA A 153 15.77 9.83 2.42
N ILE A 154 14.79 10.44 1.76
CA ILE A 154 13.63 11.06 2.42
C ILE A 154 12.76 10.01 3.12
N GLY A 155 12.57 8.85 2.50
CA GLY A 155 11.79 7.74 3.05
C GLY A 155 12.44 7.04 4.24
N MET A 156 13.76 7.21 4.44
CA MET A 156 14.50 6.55 5.52
C MET A 156 14.04 7.00 6.91
N ALA A 157 13.72 8.27 7.10
CA ALA A 157 13.28 8.78 8.39
C ALA A 157 11.95 8.15 8.86
N PRO A 158 10.84 8.16 8.08
CA PRO A 158 9.61 7.48 8.48
C PRO A 158 9.79 5.96 8.56
N PHE A 159 10.66 5.35 7.75
CA PHE A 159 10.99 3.94 7.85
C PHE A 159 11.59 3.58 9.21
N LEU A 160 12.59 4.33 9.67
CA LEU A 160 13.22 4.12 10.98
C LEU A 160 12.24 4.35 12.13
N MET A 161 11.35 5.35 12.02
CA MET A 161 10.30 5.58 13.03
C MET A 161 9.33 4.40 13.12
N ASN A 162 8.87 3.88 11.99
CA ASN A 162 7.98 2.70 11.98
C ASN A 162 8.69 1.44 12.50
N LEU A 163 9.96 1.27 12.13
CA LEU A 163 10.78 0.16 12.62
C LEU A 163 10.93 0.21 14.15
N ALA A 164 11.23 1.39 14.71
CA ALA A 164 11.30 1.58 16.16
C ALA A 164 9.96 1.28 16.83
N SER A 165 8.84 1.70 16.25
CA SER A 165 7.49 1.38 16.74
C SER A 165 7.22 -0.13 16.75
N CYS A 166 7.62 -0.86 15.72
CA CYS A 166 7.51 -2.32 15.68
C CYS A 166 8.30 -2.97 16.82
N PHE A 167 9.54 -2.52 17.08
CA PHE A 167 10.33 -3.05 18.20
C PHE A 167 9.66 -2.80 19.56
N ILE A 168 9.06 -1.63 19.76
CA ILE A 168 8.33 -1.31 21.00
C ILE A 168 7.16 -2.28 21.18
N VAL A 169 6.38 -2.55 20.12
CA VAL A 169 5.23 -3.49 20.20
C VAL A 169 5.67 -4.92 20.50
N ILE A 170 6.86 -5.35 20.03
CA ILE A 170 7.39 -6.71 20.31
C ILE A 170 7.89 -6.84 21.75
N LEU A 171 8.37 -5.72 22.34
CA LEU A 171 8.96 -5.72 23.69
C LEU A 171 7.93 -5.55 24.82
N ILE A 172 6.69 -5.17 24.52
CA ILE A 172 5.57 -5.03 25.45
C ILE A 172 4.70 -6.29 25.44
#